data_e8db52221610a12e6e8233ed5440420c
#
_entry.id   e8db52221610a12e6e8233ed5440420c
#
_cell.length_a   1.000
_cell.length_b   1.000
_cell.length_c   1.000
_cell.angle_alpha   90.00
_cell.angle_beta   90.00
_cell.angle_gamma   90.00
#
_symmetry.space_group_name_H-M   'P 1'
#
loop_
_entity.id
_entity.type
_entity.pdbx_description
1 polymer ?
#
loop_
_entity_poly.entity_id
_entity_poly.type
_entity_poly.pdbx_seq_one_letter_code
_entity_poly.pdbx_strand_id
1 'polypeptide(L)'
;IKYHETAYKKANEKPYLWASLNANGYDERFDLAGNALAILLGFDLDLEPFTNFLDGLNTEFQHWMLPVFYPVVFPQDTDWKLLENNYSYNFKNKPYHFHNGGSWPIFLGWISYALSGKGIKDIPAKILNQYEELLTAKGSTFKEYYTTDALLPSGTDKLCFSASGYLLMTVQQPK
;
A
#
# COMPACT_ATOMS: atom_id res chain seq x y z
N ILE A 1 -27.40 9.46 -11.19
CA ILE A 1 -26.53 10.27 -12.09
C ILE A 1 -25.75 11.30 -11.26
N LYS A 2 -26.38 12.19 -10.49
CA LYS A 2 -25.67 13.21 -9.69
C LYS A 2 -24.64 12.63 -8.71
N TYR A 3 -24.93 11.48 -8.11
CA TYR A 3 -24.00 10.81 -7.20
C TYR A 3 -22.71 10.40 -7.91
N HIS A 4 -22.83 9.77 -9.08
CA HIS A 4 -21.66 9.34 -9.86
C HIS A 4 -20.86 10.52 -10.42
N GLU A 5 -21.52 11.60 -10.83
CA GLU A 5 -20.83 12.81 -11.27
C GLU A 5 -19.99 13.45 -10.16
N THR A 6 -20.53 13.50 -8.93
CA THR A 6 -19.82 14.02 -7.78
C THR A 6 -18.64 13.13 -7.40
N ALA A 7 -18.83 11.80 -7.36
CA ALA A 7 -17.77 10.85 -7.10
C ALA A 7 -16.65 10.93 -8.16
N TYR A 8 -17.02 11.00 -9.44
CA TYR A 8 -16.07 11.14 -10.55
C TYR A 8 -15.23 12.41 -10.45
N LYS A 9 -15.85 13.55 -10.15
CA LYS A 9 -15.12 14.82 -9.97
C LYS A 9 -14.12 14.73 -8.84
N LYS A 10 -14.54 14.22 -7.68
CA LYS A 10 -13.67 14.06 -6.51
C LYS A 10 -12.55 13.04 -6.75
N ALA A 11 -12.83 11.94 -7.47
CA ALA A 11 -11.82 10.93 -7.78
C ALA A 11 -10.70 11.53 -8.64
N ASN A 12 -11.02 12.43 -9.58
CA ASN A 12 -10.04 13.10 -10.42
C ASN A 12 -9.19 14.16 -9.68
N GLU A 13 -9.55 14.52 -8.44
CA GLU A 13 -8.75 15.42 -7.60
C GLU A 13 -7.61 14.69 -6.87
N LYS A 14 -7.64 13.35 -6.83
CA LYS A 14 -6.61 12.54 -6.18
C LYS A 14 -5.61 12.00 -7.19
N PRO A 15 -4.33 11.89 -6.81
CA PRO A 15 -3.29 11.33 -7.66
C PRO A 15 -3.31 9.79 -7.72
N TYR A 16 -4.34 9.16 -7.18
CA TYR A 16 -4.51 7.71 -7.09
C TYR A 16 -5.99 7.31 -7.23
N LEU A 17 -6.24 6.05 -7.54
CA LEU A 17 -7.59 5.49 -7.55
C LEU A 17 -8.05 5.20 -6.12
N TRP A 18 -9.31 5.52 -5.84
CA TRP A 18 -9.94 5.27 -4.54
C TRP A 18 -10.06 3.78 -4.23
N ALA A 19 -9.99 3.45 -2.95
CA ALA A 19 -10.05 2.06 -2.47
C ALA A 19 -11.37 1.37 -2.86
N SER A 20 -12.51 2.06 -2.79
CA SER A 20 -13.78 1.48 -3.21
C SER A 20 -14.84 2.51 -3.60
N LEU A 21 -15.77 2.04 -4.44
CA LEU A 21 -17.03 2.72 -4.76
C LEU A 21 -18.14 1.68 -4.69
N ASN A 22 -19.13 1.88 -3.83
CA ASN A 22 -20.27 0.99 -3.68
C ASN A 22 -21.59 1.77 -3.47
N ALA A 23 -22.72 1.04 -3.37
CA ALA A 23 -24.04 1.67 -3.24
C ALA A 23 -24.23 2.48 -1.96
N ASN A 24 -23.49 2.19 -0.90
CA ASN A 24 -23.58 2.86 0.39
C ASN A 24 -22.59 4.03 0.53
N GLY A 25 -21.71 4.23 -0.44
CA GLY A 25 -20.69 5.26 -0.42
C GLY A 25 -19.41 4.86 -1.14
N TYR A 26 -18.39 5.63 -0.93
CA TYR A 26 -17.07 5.37 -1.48
C TYR A 26 -16.01 5.64 -0.41
N ASP A 27 -14.92 4.88 -0.49
CA ASP A 27 -13.75 5.03 0.35
C ASP A 27 -12.66 5.75 -0.47
N GLU A 28 -12.40 7.00 -0.12
CA GLU A 28 -11.45 7.87 -0.82
C GLU A 28 -9.98 7.56 -0.47
N ARG A 29 -9.73 6.58 0.40
CA ARG A 29 -8.38 6.22 0.80
C ARG A 29 -7.59 5.63 -0.35
N PHE A 30 -6.28 5.83 -0.28
CA PHE A 30 -5.33 5.13 -1.12
C PHE A 30 -5.30 3.64 -0.73
N ASP A 31 -5.36 2.77 -1.72
CA ASP A 31 -5.13 1.33 -1.62
C ASP A 31 -3.94 0.96 -2.50
N LEU A 32 -2.83 0.59 -1.89
CA LEU A 32 -1.59 0.24 -2.59
C LEU A 32 -1.79 -0.94 -3.55
N ALA A 33 -2.51 -1.98 -3.11
CA ALA A 33 -2.75 -3.17 -3.91
C ALA A 33 -3.66 -2.87 -5.11
N GLY A 34 -4.76 -2.16 -4.89
CA GLY A 34 -5.70 -1.78 -5.94
C GLY A 34 -5.05 -0.89 -7.01
N ASN A 35 -4.25 0.10 -6.60
CA ASN A 35 -3.53 0.95 -7.54
C ASN A 35 -2.44 0.19 -8.31
N ALA A 36 -1.70 -0.72 -7.66
CA ALA A 36 -0.73 -1.57 -8.34
C ALA A 36 -1.39 -2.44 -9.42
N LEU A 37 -2.52 -3.09 -9.09
CA LEU A 37 -3.28 -3.89 -10.04
C LEU A 37 -3.85 -3.04 -11.19
N ALA A 38 -4.34 -1.84 -10.92
CA ALA A 38 -4.84 -0.94 -11.95
C ALA A 38 -3.73 -0.61 -12.97
N ILE A 39 -2.53 -0.29 -12.52
CA ILE A 39 -1.37 -0.02 -13.40
C ILE A 39 -1.01 -1.27 -14.21
N LEU A 40 -0.98 -2.46 -13.59
CA LEU A 40 -0.68 -3.74 -14.24
C LEU A 40 -1.71 -4.10 -15.31
N LEU A 41 -2.98 -3.80 -15.07
CA LEU A 41 -4.09 -4.04 -16.00
C LEU A 41 -4.22 -2.98 -17.09
N GLY A 42 -3.38 -1.94 -17.07
CA GLY A 42 -3.34 -0.90 -18.09
C GLY A 42 -4.41 0.18 -17.94
N PHE A 43 -4.97 0.35 -16.73
CA PHE A 43 -5.82 1.50 -16.48
C PHE A 43 -5.02 2.80 -16.64
N ASP A 44 -5.70 3.82 -17.18
CA ASP A 44 -5.13 5.14 -17.40
C ASP A 44 -5.01 5.89 -16.05
N LEU A 45 -3.83 5.84 -15.47
CA LEU A 45 -3.44 6.57 -14.28
C LEU A 45 -2.27 7.48 -14.62
N ASP A 46 -2.39 8.77 -14.32
CA ASP A 46 -1.27 9.70 -14.48
C ASP A 46 -0.17 9.36 -13.46
N LEU A 47 0.94 8.85 -13.99
CA LEU A 47 2.01 8.31 -13.16
C LEU A 47 2.88 9.40 -12.51
N GLU A 48 2.94 10.61 -13.06
CA GLU A 48 3.73 11.69 -12.45
C GLU A 48 3.12 12.16 -11.11
N PRO A 49 1.83 12.56 -11.03
CA PRO A 49 1.20 12.86 -9.75
C PRO A 49 1.19 11.66 -8.80
N PHE A 50 1.02 10.44 -9.33
CA PHE A 50 1.02 9.23 -8.53
C PHE A 50 2.38 8.97 -7.86
N THR A 51 3.48 9.07 -8.59
CA THR A 51 4.83 8.89 -8.02
C THR A 51 5.19 9.99 -7.04
N ASN A 52 4.80 11.25 -7.31
CA ASN A 52 4.95 12.35 -6.37
C ASN A 52 4.18 12.10 -5.06
N PHE A 53 3.01 11.46 -5.14
CA PHE A 53 2.27 11.04 -3.95
C PHE A 53 3.02 9.96 -3.16
N LEU A 54 3.63 8.96 -3.83
CA LEU A 54 4.45 7.95 -3.15
C LEU A 54 5.70 8.55 -2.48
N ASP A 55 6.36 9.52 -3.11
CA ASP A 55 7.44 10.30 -2.51
C ASP A 55 6.95 11.10 -1.28
N GLY A 56 5.72 11.62 -1.33
CA GLY A 56 5.05 12.25 -0.19
C GLY A 56 4.85 11.28 0.98
N LEU A 57 4.40 10.05 0.72
CA LEU A 57 4.30 9.01 1.74
C LEU A 57 5.67 8.68 2.35
N ASN A 58 6.70 8.52 1.52
CA ASN A 58 8.06 8.32 2.03
C ASN A 58 8.52 9.49 2.91
N THR A 59 8.19 10.72 2.55
CA THR A 59 8.53 11.89 3.37
C THR A 59 7.83 11.88 4.72
N GLU A 60 6.55 11.48 4.76
CA GLU A 60 5.76 11.41 5.98
C GLU A 60 6.24 10.28 6.90
N PHE A 61 6.40 9.07 6.35
CA PHE A 61 6.79 7.88 7.12
C PHE A 61 8.30 7.74 7.33
N GLN A 62 9.12 8.50 6.62
CA GLN A 62 10.60 8.48 6.65
C GLN A 62 11.20 7.14 6.19
N HIS A 63 10.47 6.36 5.36
CA HIS A 63 10.92 5.09 4.79
C HIS A 63 10.07 4.66 3.58
N TRP A 64 10.57 3.70 2.80
CA TRP A 64 9.92 3.17 1.60
C TRP A 64 9.04 1.93 1.84
N MET A 65 8.81 1.56 3.07
CA MET A 65 7.81 0.56 3.44
C MET A 65 6.42 1.22 3.42
N LEU A 66 5.86 1.38 2.22
CA LEU A 66 4.62 2.13 1.98
C LEU A 66 3.42 1.47 2.68
N PRO A 67 2.48 2.24 3.23
CA PRO A 67 1.28 1.73 3.87
C PRO A 67 0.34 1.08 2.84
N VAL A 68 -0.32 -0.04 3.23
CA VAL A 68 -1.29 -0.70 2.36
C VAL A 68 -2.54 0.14 2.13
N PHE A 69 -3.02 0.85 3.16
CA PHE A 69 -4.07 1.87 3.08
C PHE A 69 -3.61 3.18 3.73
N TYR A 70 -4.01 4.31 3.14
CA TYR A 70 -3.70 5.66 3.62
C TYR A 70 -4.86 6.63 3.32
N PRO A 71 -5.21 7.55 4.22
CA PRO A 71 -4.60 7.77 5.55
C PRO A 71 -4.91 6.65 6.55
N VAL A 72 -4.06 6.55 7.57
CA VAL A 72 -4.26 5.66 8.71
C VAL A 72 -5.46 6.13 9.53
N VAL A 73 -6.30 5.20 9.99
CA VAL A 73 -7.50 5.49 10.81
C VAL A 73 -7.14 5.38 12.28
N PHE A 74 -7.47 6.41 13.05
CA PHE A 74 -7.21 6.49 14.49
C PHE A 74 -8.48 6.34 15.32
N PRO A 75 -8.39 6.03 16.63
CA PRO A 75 -9.55 5.84 17.51
C PRO A 75 -10.53 7.03 17.59
N GLN A 76 -10.05 8.25 17.33
CA GLN A 76 -10.86 9.48 17.30
C GLN A 76 -11.56 9.72 15.95
N ASP A 77 -11.22 8.97 14.90
CA ASP A 77 -11.78 9.16 13.57
C ASP A 77 -13.17 8.53 13.47
N THR A 78 -14.00 9.11 12.61
CA THR A 78 -15.39 8.63 12.40
C THR A 78 -15.44 7.18 11.92
N ASP A 79 -14.45 6.75 11.14
CA ASP A 79 -14.38 5.41 10.55
C ASP A 79 -13.87 4.33 11.51
N TRP A 80 -13.33 4.73 12.68
CA TRP A 80 -12.76 3.78 13.64
C TRP A 80 -13.75 2.71 14.08
N LYS A 81 -14.99 3.10 14.37
CA LYS A 81 -16.02 2.16 14.81
C LYS A 81 -16.39 1.14 13.73
N LEU A 82 -16.38 1.53 12.46
CA LEU A 82 -16.60 0.60 11.35
C LEU A 82 -15.46 -0.40 11.24
N LEU A 83 -14.22 0.06 11.41
CA LEU A 83 -13.05 -0.79 11.39
C LEU A 83 -13.01 -1.77 12.56
N GLU A 84 -13.32 -1.31 13.78
CA GLU A 84 -13.33 -2.10 15.02
C GLU A 84 -14.43 -3.17 15.00
N ASN A 85 -15.63 -2.84 14.54
CA ASN A 85 -16.79 -3.73 14.53
C ASN A 85 -16.66 -4.92 13.59
N ASN A 86 -15.72 -4.89 12.63
CA ASN A 86 -15.46 -6.01 11.73
C ASN A 86 -14.65 -7.16 12.38
N TYR A 87 -14.25 -7.03 13.64
CA TYR A 87 -13.45 -8.02 14.33
C TYR A 87 -14.17 -8.57 15.58
N SER A 88 -14.43 -9.87 15.58
CA SER A 88 -15.04 -10.58 16.72
C SER A 88 -14.05 -11.03 17.80
N TYR A 89 -12.75 -11.01 17.49
CA TYR A 89 -11.67 -11.49 18.36
C TYR A 89 -10.52 -10.48 18.41
N ASN A 90 -9.28 -10.93 18.19
CA ASN A 90 -8.10 -10.10 18.31
C ASN A 90 -8.07 -9.01 17.20
N PHE A 91 -8.35 -7.77 17.55
CA PHE A 91 -8.35 -6.64 16.65
C PHE A 91 -6.92 -6.32 16.17
N LYS A 92 -6.67 -6.54 14.88
CA LYS A 92 -5.35 -6.39 14.25
C LYS A 92 -5.13 -5.01 13.62
N ASN A 93 -6.22 -4.31 13.21
CA ASN A 93 -6.16 -3.04 12.49
C ASN A 93 -5.91 -1.83 13.41
N LYS A 94 -4.99 -1.94 14.37
CA LYS A 94 -4.50 -0.78 15.13
C LYS A 94 -3.83 0.20 14.15
N PRO A 95 -3.74 1.51 14.49
CA PRO A 95 -3.02 2.46 13.65
C PRO A 95 -1.62 1.96 13.30
N TYR A 96 -1.24 2.07 12.02
CA TYR A 96 0.03 1.59 11.43
C TYR A 96 0.19 0.06 11.35
N HIS A 97 -0.81 -0.70 11.75
CA HIS A 97 -0.77 -2.16 11.75
C HIS A 97 -1.71 -2.75 10.70
N PHE A 98 -1.36 -3.97 10.27
CA PHE A 98 -2.17 -4.83 9.40
C PHE A 98 -2.70 -4.05 8.18
N HIS A 99 -4.03 -4.03 7.93
CA HIS A 99 -4.59 -3.25 6.82
C HIS A 99 -4.81 -1.77 7.17
N ASN A 100 -4.69 -1.36 8.41
CA ASN A 100 -4.79 0.05 8.81
C ASN A 100 -3.41 0.71 8.80
N GLY A 101 -2.79 0.77 7.63
CA GLY A 101 -1.52 1.44 7.39
C GLY A 101 -0.28 0.57 7.55
N GLY A 102 -0.39 -0.74 7.86
CA GLY A 102 0.78 -1.63 7.83
C GLY A 102 1.34 -1.79 6.42
N SER A 103 2.62 -2.12 6.30
CA SER A 103 3.29 -2.35 5.01
C SER A 103 3.44 -3.84 4.73
N TRP A 104 2.93 -4.27 3.58
CA TRP A 104 2.88 -5.67 3.17
C TRP A 104 3.85 -5.94 2.01
N PRO A 105 4.86 -6.79 2.19
CA PRO A 105 5.86 -7.04 1.16
C PRO A 105 5.29 -7.49 -0.19
N ILE A 106 4.18 -8.24 -0.19
CA ILE A 106 3.54 -8.65 -1.43
C ILE A 106 3.02 -7.47 -2.24
N PHE A 107 2.38 -6.49 -1.58
CA PHE A 107 1.83 -5.33 -2.28
C PHE A 107 2.93 -4.32 -2.68
N LEU A 108 4.01 -4.26 -1.91
CA LEU A 108 5.24 -3.57 -2.33
C LEU A 108 5.85 -4.22 -3.58
N GLY A 109 5.81 -5.56 -3.66
CA GLY A 109 6.21 -6.29 -4.85
C GLY A 109 5.34 -5.96 -6.07
N TRP A 110 4.03 -5.92 -5.90
CA TRP A 110 3.09 -5.58 -6.98
C TRP A 110 3.32 -4.16 -7.51
N ILE A 111 3.44 -3.17 -6.63
CA ILE A 111 3.66 -1.78 -7.08
C ILE A 111 5.04 -1.60 -7.71
N SER A 112 6.08 -2.23 -7.17
CA SER A 112 7.43 -2.21 -7.74
C SER A 112 7.45 -2.80 -9.15
N TYR A 113 6.80 -3.94 -9.33
CA TYR A 113 6.69 -4.60 -10.62
C TYR A 113 5.87 -3.76 -11.62
N ALA A 114 4.75 -3.18 -11.18
CA ALA A 114 3.90 -2.32 -11.99
C ALA A 114 4.63 -1.07 -12.49
N LEU A 115 5.33 -0.36 -11.60
CA LEU A 115 6.09 0.85 -11.92
C LEU A 115 7.28 0.53 -12.83
N SER A 116 7.99 -0.56 -12.57
CA SER A 116 9.11 -1.03 -13.42
C SER A 116 8.65 -1.30 -14.85
N GLY A 117 7.47 -1.91 -15.02
CA GLY A 117 6.85 -2.14 -16.32
C GLY A 117 6.48 -0.87 -17.10
N LYS A 118 6.32 0.25 -16.38
CA LYS A 118 6.10 1.60 -16.96
C LYS A 118 7.42 2.40 -17.13
N GLY A 119 8.57 1.79 -16.86
CA GLY A 119 9.88 2.43 -17.00
C GLY A 119 10.34 3.24 -15.79
N ILE A 120 9.55 3.29 -14.72
CA ILE A 120 9.91 3.96 -13.46
C ILE A 120 10.72 2.98 -12.62
N LYS A 121 11.98 3.28 -12.35
CA LYS A 121 12.92 2.34 -11.71
C LYS A 121 13.44 2.81 -10.35
N ASP A 122 13.42 4.09 -10.07
CA ASP A 122 13.99 4.66 -8.85
C ASP A 122 13.18 4.29 -7.60
N ILE A 123 11.86 4.45 -7.63
CA ILE A 123 10.97 4.06 -6.52
C ILE A 123 11.05 2.56 -6.23
N PRO A 124 10.90 1.65 -7.23
CA PRO A 124 11.13 0.22 -7.02
C PRO A 124 12.48 -0.13 -6.39
N ALA A 125 13.57 0.54 -6.83
CA ALA A 125 14.90 0.31 -6.26
C ALA A 125 14.99 0.75 -4.80
N LYS A 126 14.39 1.88 -4.44
CA LYS A 126 14.33 2.37 -3.05
C LYS A 126 13.52 1.42 -2.15
N ILE A 127 12.36 0.93 -2.63
CA ILE A 127 11.55 -0.06 -1.92
C ILE A 127 12.34 -1.35 -1.69
N LEU A 128 12.99 -1.88 -2.73
CA LEU A 128 13.78 -3.10 -2.64
C LEU A 128 14.92 -2.95 -1.63
N ASN A 129 15.71 -1.89 -1.73
CA ASN A 129 16.82 -1.62 -0.81
C ASN A 129 16.35 -1.57 0.64
N GLN A 130 15.26 -0.83 0.92
CA GLN A 130 14.70 -0.74 2.27
C GLN A 130 14.22 -2.11 2.79
N TYR A 131 13.60 -2.91 1.94
CA TYR A 131 13.12 -4.23 2.34
C TYR A 131 14.28 -5.22 2.56
N GLU A 132 15.34 -5.16 1.75
CA GLU A 132 16.56 -5.96 1.94
C GLU A 132 17.28 -5.61 3.24
N GLU A 133 17.34 -4.34 3.64
CA GLU A 133 17.84 -3.93 4.96
C GLU A 133 17.06 -4.61 6.09
N LEU A 134 15.74 -4.66 5.99
CA LEU A 134 14.88 -5.33 6.98
C LEU A 134 15.07 -6.85 6.98
N LEU A 135 15.24 -7.49 5.82
CA LEU A 135 15.48 -8.92 5.69
C LEU A 135 16.86 -9.33 6.21
N THR A 136 17.86 -8.47 6.09
CA THR A 136 19.24 -8.74 6.59
C THR A 136 19.39 -8.47 8.08
N ALA A 137 18.45 -7.79 8.72
CA ALA A 137 18.45 -7.59 10.16
C ALA A 137 18.43 -8.93 10.90
N LYS A 138 19.18 -9.02 12.01
CA LYS A 138 19.35 -10.25 12.79
C LYS A 138 18.01 -10.86 13.22
N GLY A 139 17.78 -12.10 12.82
CA GLY A 139 16.53 -12.84 13.12
C GLY A 139 15.35 -12.47 12.22
N SER A 140 15.57 -11.66 11.19
CA SER A 140 14.51 -11.33 10.24
C SER A 140 14.19 -12.52 9.33
N THR A 141 12.92 -12.61 8.95
CA THR A 141 12.37 -13.62 8.03
C THR A 141 11.32 -12.96 7.15
N PHE A 142 10.73 -13.70 6.21
CA PHE A 142 9.60 -13.22 5.40
C PHE A 142 8.34 -13.08 6.27
N LYS A 143 8.22 -11.94 6.95
CA LYS A 143 7.05 -11.59 7.78
C LYS A 143 5.87 -11.18 6.93
N GLU A 144 4.66 -11.39 7.47
CA GLU A 144 3.41 -11.05 6.81
C GLU A 144 3.34 -9.55 6.48
N TYR A 145 3.65 -8.70 7.47
CA TYR A 145 3.71 -7.25 7.29
C TYR A 145 4.71 -6.61 8.28
N TYR A 146 4.98 -5.34 8.06
CA TYR A 146 5.73 -4.48 8.97
C TYR A 146 4.85 -3.32 9.40
N THR A 147 4.97 -2.89 10.67
CA THR A 147 4.30 -1.65 11.08
C THR A 147 4.97 -0.46 10.42
N THR A 148 4.21 0.59 10.06
CA THR A 148 4.77 1.76 9.38
C THR A 148 5.19 2.89 10.32
N ASP A 149 4.91 2.78 11.62
CA ASP A 149 5.40 3.71 12.63
C ASP A 149 6.83 3.37 13.12
N ALA A 150 7.18 2.08 13.18
CA ALA A 150 8.43 1.62 13.78
C ALA A 150 9.14 0.50 12.99
N LEU A 151 8.62 0.11 11.83
CA LEU A 151 9.13 -0.97 10.98
C LEU A 151 9.27 -2.32 11.72
N LEU A 152 8.39 -2.59 12.69
CA LEU A 152 8.41 -3.83 13.44
C LEU A 152 7.85 -4.97 12.60
N PRO A 153 8.60 -6.09 12.45
CA PRO A 153 8.13 -7.27 11.75
C PRO A 153 6.97 -7.91 12.51
N SER A 154 5.86 -8.18 11.83
CA SER A 154 4.59 -8.56 12.45
C SER A 154 3.84 -9.60 11.63
N GLY A 155 2.82 -10.22 12.26
CA GLY A 155 1.98 -11.24 11.62
C GLY A 155 2.68 -12.60 11.48
N THR A 156 2.26 -13.37 10.49
CA THR A 156 2.75 -14.71 10.20
C THR A 156 4.21 -14.69 9.77
N ASP A 157 4.98 -15.64 10.28
CA ASP A 157 6.38 -15.80 9.95
C ASP A 157 6.60 -16.73 8.75
N LYS A 158 7.71 -16.55 8.01
CA LYS A 158 8.12 -17.39 6.86
C LYS A 158 7.00 -17.52 5.81
N LEU A 159 6.34 -16.41 5.52
CA LEU A 159 5.18 -16.40 4.64
C LEU A 159 5.62 -16.39 3.18
N CYS A 160 5.23 -17.42 2.41
CA CYS A 160 5.49 -17.51 0.97
C CYS A 160 4.94 -16.31 0.18
N PHE A 161 3.83 -15.73 0.62
CA PHE A 161 3.24 -14.54 0.04
C PHE A 161 4.20 -13.34 0.09
N SER A 162 4.89 -13.13 1.21
CA SER A 162 5.90 -12.08 1.35
C SER A 162 7.17 -12.38 0.55
N ALA A 163 7.57 -13.66 0.48
CA ALA A 163 8.68 -14.08 -0.39
C ALA A 163 8.37 -13.84 -1.87
N SER A 164 7.12 -14.07 -2.31
CA SER A 164 6.68 -13.75 -3.68
C SER A 164 6.75 -12.25 -3.96
N GLY A 165 6.40 -11.42 -2.98
CA GLY A 165 6.56 -9.96 -3.09
C GLY A 165 8.01 -9.55 -3.30
N TYR A 166 8.94 -10.15 -2.54
CA TYR A 166 10.38 -9.91 -2.72
C TYR A 166 10.85 -10.28 -4.14
N LEU A 167 10.46 -11.45 -4.62
CA LEU A 167 10.79 -11.85 -5.99
C LEU A 167 10.29 -10.85 -7.04
N LEU A 168 9.06 -10.33 -6.88
CA LEU A 168 8.52 -9.31 -7.79
C LEU A 168 9.30 -7.98 -7.73
N MET A 169 9.84 -7.60 -6.57
CA MET A 169 10.70 -6.43 -6.45
C MET A 169 12.03 -6.61 -7.19
N THR A 170 12.56 -7.84 -7.25
CA THR A 170 13.85 -8.15 -7.90
C THR A 170 13.73 -8.34 -9.41
N VAL A 171 12.53 -8.64 -9.93
CA VAL A 171 12.32 -8.86 -11.36
C VAL A 171 12.36 -7.53 -12.10
N GLN A 172 13.39 -7.33 -12.92
CA GLN A 172 13.41 -6.24 -13.89
C GLN A 172 12.54 -6.66 -15.08
N GLN A 173 11.48 -5.89 -15.37
CA GLN A 173 10.72 -6.13 -16.60
C GLN A 173 11.61 -5.91 -17.83
N PRO A 174 11.58 -6.82 -18.82
CA PRO A 174 12.23 -6.57 -20.10
C PRO A 174 11.60 -5.31 -20.72
N LYS A 175 12.45 -4.52 -21.38
CA LYS A 175 12.02 -3.33 -22.12
C LYS A 175 11.15 -3.70 -23.31
#